data_27147d086819af140b9bfdc0d58b85d8
#
_entry.id   27147d086819af140b9bfdc0d58b85d8
#
_cell.length_a   1.000
_cell.length_b   1.000
_cell.length_c   1.000
_cell.angle_alpha   90.00
_cell.angle_beta   90.00
_cell.angle_gamma   90.00
#
_symmetry.space_group_name_H-M   'P 1'
#
loop_
_entity.id
_entity.type
_entity.pdbx_description
1 polymer ?
#
loop_
_entity_poly.entity_id
_entity_poly.type
_entity_poly.pdbx_seq_one_letter_code
_entity_poly.pdbx_strand_id
1 'polypeptide(L)'
;MRTKLRSKKGVTLTEVIITLVVSSIFFVMVGSIIVAYRNVTNTAINTTSATSAATLVSNSFEKMTNFCNSSEDNHLYYKRNADDTFVFYVYQGNGTPTKEELDTNAKYRIMEYTKSNLYYTNSVTGLEIKVDTNNLEGIKYRVTNKQILNISILDSEGYLIMERTYRLYGEVQMITG
;
A
#
# COMPACT_ATOMS: atom_id res chain seq x y z
N MET A 1 78.39 22.41 7.71
CA MET A 1 77.04 22.11 7.22
C MET A 1 76.06 23.18 7.74
N ARG A 2 75.63 24.11 6.90
CA ARG A 2 74.63 25.16 7.27
C ARG A 2 73.21 24.66 6.94
N THR A 3 72.44 24.28 7.88
CA THR A 3 71.06 23.96 7.71
C THR A 3 70.27 25.26 7.43
N LYS A 4 69.76 25.38 6.20
CA LYS A 4 68.86 26.47 5.81
C LYS A 4 67.58 26.31 6.61
N LEU A 5 67.34 27.16 7.61
CA LEU A 5 66.06 27.33 8.25
C LEU A 5 65.03 27.81 7.19
N ARG A 6 64.13 26.92 6.80
CA ARG A 6 62.99 27.26 5.94
C ARG A 6 62.14 28.27 6.69
N SER A 7 62.11 29.52 6.24
CA SER A 7 61.22 30.56 6.73
C SER A 7 59.75 30.04 6.68
N LYS A 8 59.14 29.81 7.82
CA LYS A 8 57.70 29.53 7.92
C LYS A 8 57.00 30.83 7.58
N LYS A 9 56.43 30.94 6.38
CA LYS A 9 55.52 32.04 6.03
C LYS A 9 54.29 31.90 6.94
N GLY A 10 54.04 32.89 7.79
CA GLY A 10 52.84 32.95 8.58
C GLY A 10 51.61 33.13 7.68
N VAL A 11 50.52 32.53 8.05
CA VAL A 11 49.21 32.68 7.39
C VAL A 11 48.73 34.12 7.62
N THR A 12 48.37 34.84 6.59
CA THR A 12 47.85 36.19 6.71
C THR A 12 46.38 36.17 7.24
N LEU A 13 45.98 37.20 7.95
CA LEU A 13 44.59 37.33 8.44
C LEU A 13 43.60 37.25 7.27
N THR A 14 43.96 37.80 6.12
CA THR A 14 43.11 37.75 4.91
C THR A 14 42.93 36.32 4.39
N GLU A 15 43.94 35.48 4.41
CA GLU A 15 43.83 34.06 4.02
C GLU A 15 42.92 33.28 4.94
N VAL A 16 42.97 33.56 6.24
CA VAL A 16 42.04 32.92 7.23
C VAL A 16 40.60 33.32 6.96
N ILE A 17 40.32 34.59 6.71
CA ILE A 17 38.96 35.07 6.42
C ILE A 17 38.42 34.45 5.13
N ILE A 18 39.21 34.45 4.06
CA ILE A 18 38.82 33.84 2.79
C ILE A 18 38.55 32.35 2.95
N THR A 19 39.39 31.63 3.67
CA THR A 19 39.20 30.19 3.94
C THR A 19 37.91 29.91 4.73
N LEU A 20 37.61 30.75 5.73
CA LEU A 20 36.37 30.62 6.50
C LEU A 20 35.15 30.87 5.63
N VAL A 21 35.15 31.92 4.78
CA VAL A 21 34.03 32.20 3.87
C VAL A 21 33.81 31.06 2.89
N VAL A 22 34.88 30.58 2.22
CA VAL A 22 34.78 29.47 1.27
C VAL A 22 34.32 28.19 1.95
N SER A 23 34.85 27.89 3.14
CA SER A 23 34.40 26.73 3.93
C SER A 23 32.94 26.80 4.31
N SER A 24 32.41 27.97 4.73
CA SER A 24 31.01 28.15 5.07
C SER A 24 30.08 27.92 3.89
N ILE A 25 30.43 28.41 2.71
CA ILE A 25 29.68 28.17 1.47
C ILE A 25 29.66 26.67 1.15
N PHE A 26 30.81 26.01 1.27
CA PHE A 26 30.93 24.57 1.02
C PHE A 26 30.03 23.76 1.99
N PHE A 27 30.02 24.07 3.29
CA PHE A 27 29.16 23.38 4.25
C PHE A 27 27.66 23.58 3.98
N VAL A 28 27.26 24.77 3.53
CA VAL A 28 25.86 25.03 3.15
C VAL A 28 25.48 24.18 1.93
N MET A 29 26.37 24.09 0.91
CA MET A 29 26.13 23.25 -0.27
C MET A 29 26.01 21.76 0.09
N VAL A 30 26.93 21.25 0.88
CA VAL A 30 26.90 19.84 1.32
C VAL A 30 25.64 19.57 2.16
N GLY A 31 25.27 20.47 3.05
CA GLY A 31 24.04 20.36 3.83
C GLY A 31 22.79 20.28 2.95
N SER A 32 22.70 21.13 1.94
CA SER A 32 21.59 21.13 0.96
C SER A 32 21.49 19.82 0.19
N ILE A 33 22.61 19.26 -0.23
CA ILE A 33 22.65 17.97 -0.94
C ILE A 33 22.17 16.84 -0.03
N ILE A 34 22.60 16.81 1.24
CA ILE A 34 22.17 15.77 2.19
C ILE A 34 20.65 15.82 2.41
N VAL A 35 20.08 17.02 2.57
CA VAL A 35 18.62 17.19 2.74
C VAL A 35 17.89 16.73 1.48
N ALA A 36 18.33 17.14 0.30
CA ALA A 36 17.74 16.73 -0.97
C ALA A 36 17.80 15.19 -1.14
N TYR A 37 18.93 14.58 -0.85
CA TYR A 37 19.11 13.13 -0.92
C TYR A 37 18.16 12.39 0.04
N ARG A 38 18.03 12.84 1.28
CA ARG A 38 17.08 12.26 2.24
C ARG A 38 15.63 12.32 1.75
N ASN A 39 15.21 13.46 1.20
CA ASN A 39 13.88 13.62 0.67
C ASN A 39 13.61 12.65 -0.49
N VAL A 40 14.53 12.58 -1.45
CA VAL A 40 14.41 11.64 -2.59
C VAL A 40 14.36 10.18 -2.10
N THR A 41 15.23 9.82 -1.16
CA THR A 41 15.26 8.44 -0.62
C THR A 41 13.98 8.09 0.11
N ASN A 42 13.45 8.98 0.95
CA ASN A 42 12.20 8.74 1.66
C ASN A 42 11.02 8.60 0.69
N THR A 43 10.94 9.46 -0.32
CA THR A 43 9.91 9.36 -1.36
C THR A 43 10.01 8.03 -2.10
N ALA A 44 11.21 7.61 -2.50
CA ALA A 44 11.43 6.34 -3.20
C ALA A 44 11.04 5.13 -2.34
N ILE A 45 11.37 5.13 -1.05
CA ILE A 45 10.98 4.06 -0.11
C ILE A 45 9.45 4.00 0.02
N ASN A 46 8.80 5.13 0.23
CA ASN A 46 7.34 5.19 0.39
C ASN A 46 6.63 4.71 -0.88
N THR A 47 7.05 5.17 -2.05
CA THR A 47 6.48 4.74 -3.33
C THR A 47 6.66 3.24 -3.57
N THR A 48 7.86 2.71 -3.29
CA THR A 48 8.13 1.28 -3.43
C THR A 48 7.28 0.44 -2.48
N SER A 49 7.16 0.87 -1.21
CA SER A 49 6.34 0.20 -0.21
C SER A 49 4.86 0.23 -0.58
N ALA A 50 4.33 1.38 -1.02
CA ALA A 50 2.94 1.50 -1.47
C ALA A 50 2.65 0.62 -2.70
N THR A 51 3.56 0.59 -3.69
CA THR A 51 3.41 -0.26 -4.88
C THR A 51 3.45 -1.75 -4.52
N SER A 52 4.31 -2.15 -3.58
CA SER A 52 4.37 -3.52 -3.09
C SER A 52 3.08 -3.92 -2.37
N ALA A 53 2.56 -3.07 -1.49
CA ALA A 53 1.29 -3.28 -0.81
C ALA A 53 0.13 -3.37 -1.83
N ALA A 54 0.07 -2.47 -2.81
CA ALA A 54 -0.94 -2.49 -3.86
C ALA A 54 -0.90 -3.80 -4.68
N THR A 55 0.29 -4.31 -4.98
CA THR A 55 0.45 -5.60 -5.67
C THR A 55 -0.08 -6.76 -4.84
N LEU A 56 0.23 -6.81 -3.53
CA LEU A 56 -0.29 -7.85 -2.63
C LEU A 56 -1.81 -7.77 -2.47
N VAL A 57 -2.36 -6.57 -2.37
CA VAL A 57 -3.81 -6.33 -2.38
C VAL A 57 -4.44 -6.85 -3.66
N SER A 58 -3.92 -6.47 -4.82
CA SER A 58 -4.40 -6.94 -6.13
C SER A 58 -4.37 -8.46 -6.24
N ASN A 59 -3.29 -9.10 -5.82
CA ASN A 59 -3.17 -10.57 -5.82
C ASN A 59 -4.19 -11.23 -4.89
N SER A 60 -4.54 -10.60 -3.77
CA SER A 60 -5.57 -11.10 -2.86
C SER A 60 -6.95 -11.05 -3.50
N PHE A 61 -7.28 -9.96 -4.20
CA PHE A 61 -8.52 -9.85 -4.97
C PHE A 61 -8.58 -10.85 -6.13
N GLU A 62 -7.48 -11.07 -6.82
CA GLU A 62 -7.39 -12.07 -7.88
C GLU A 62 -7.65 -13.48 -7.34
N LYS A 63 -7.03 -13.86 -6.22
CA LYS A 63 -7.26 -15.17 -5.57
C LYS A 63 -8.71 -15.31 -5.13
N MET A 64 -9.30 -14.28 -4.53
CA MET A 64 -10.73 -14.27 -4.16
C MET A 64 -11.61 -14.50 -5.39
N THR A 65 -11.37 -13.75 -6.47
CA THR A 65 -12.15 -13.83 -7.71
C THR A 65 -12.01 -15.21 -8.37
N ASN A 66 -10.80 -15.73 -8.42
CA ASN A 66 -10.55 -17.06 -8.96
C ASN A 66 -11.25 -18.16 -8.15
N PHE A 67 -11.29 -17.99 -6.81
CA PHE A 67 -12.04 -18.90 -5.98
C PHE A 67 -13.56 -18.80 -6.22
N CYS A 68 -14.10 -17.58 -6.32
CA CYS A 68 -15.51 -17.40 -6.68
C CYS A 68 -15.86 -18.04 -8.03
N ASN A 69 -14.97 -17.92 -9.01
CA ASN A 69 -15.15 -18.47 -10.35
C ASN A 69 -14.86 -19.96 -10.48
N SER A 70 -14.38 -20.61 -9.41
CA SER A 70 -14.04 -22.05 -9.45
C SER A 70 -15.26 -22.97 -9.40
N SER A 71 -16.41 -22.48 -8.96
CA SER A 71 -17.69 -23.21 -8.95
C SER A 71 -18.86 -22.24 -9.16
N GLU A 72 -19.90 -22.72 -9.85
CA GLU A 72 -21.15 -21.99 -10.03
C GLU A 72 -21.93 -21.80 -8.71
N ASP A 73 -21.67 -22.66 -7.71
CA ASP A 73 -22.29 -22.58 -6.38
C ASP A 73 -21.63 -21.52 -5.47
N ASN A 74 -20.53 -20.92 -5.92
CA ASN A 74 -19.84 -19.87 -5.16
C ASN A 74 -20.44 -18.51 -5.45
N HIS A 75 -21.12 -17.95 -4.47
CA HIS A 75 -21.75 -16.63 -4.55
C HIS A 75 -20.98 -15.62 -3.70
N LEU A 76 -20.63 -14.46 -4.30
CA LEU A 76 -19.91 -13.39 -3.62
C LEU A 76 -20.89 -12.39 -3.02
N TYR A 77 -20.78 -12.19 -1.73
CA TYR A 77 -21.50 -11.15 -0.98
C TYR A 77 -20.54 -10.12 -0.43
N TYR A 78 -20.96 -8.88 -0.33
CA TYR A 78 -20.14 -7.84 0.27
C TYR A 78 -20.94 -6.95 1.22
N LYS A 79 -20.27 -6.46 2.24
CA LYS A 79 -20.75 -5.47 3.20
C LYS A 79 -19.80 -4.30 3.21
N ARG A 80 -20.32 -3.09 3.07
CA ARG A 80 -19.57 -1.84 3.21
C ARG A 80 -19.97 -1.18 4.52
N ASN A 81 -18.99 -0.80 5.31
CA ASN A 81 -19.20 -0.05 6.54
C ASN A 81 -19.11 1.46 6.27
N ALA A 82 -19.61 2.27 7.20
CA ALA A 82 -19.65 3.73 7.07
C ALA A 82 -18.26 4.39 7.07
N ASP A 83 -17.24 3.69 7.56
CA ASP A 83 -15.85 4.16 7.66
C ASP A 83 -14.98 3.76 6.46
N ASP A 84 -15.60 3.38 5.32
CA ASP A 84 -14.97 2.88 4.11
C ASP A 84 -14.25 1.54 4.25
N THR A 85 -14.41 0.84 5.37
CA THR A 85 -14.01 -0.56 5.50
C THR A 85 -15.01 -1.48 4.83
N PHE A 86 -14.59 -2.69 4.48
CA PHE A 86 -15.46 -3.64 3.82
C PHE A 86 -15.12 -5.09 4.15
N VAL A 87 -16.09 -5.95 3.97
CA VAL A 87 -15.94 -7.40 4.11
C VAL A 87 -16.55 -8.08 2.89
N PHE A 88 -15.84 -9.05 2.33
CA PHE A 88 -16.33 -9.94 1.31
C PHE A 88 -16.54 -11.34 1.90
N TYR A 89 -17.65 -11.95 1.55
CA TYR A 89 -18.04 -13.29 1.96
C TYR A 89 -18.26 -14.14 0.70
N VAL A 90 -17.85 -15.38 0.74
CA VAL A 90 -18.20 -16.37 -0.28
C VAL A 90 -19.10 -17.42 0.36
N TYR A 91 -20.29 -17.51 -0.14
CA TYR A 91 -21.27 -18.53 0.29
C TYR A 91 -21.30 -19.65 -0.74
N GLN A 92 -21.21 -20.89 -0.27
CA GLN A 92 -21.28 -22.10 -1.07
C GLN A 92 -22.61 -22.79 -0.79
N GLY A 93 -23.54 -22.73 -1.72
CA GLY A 93 -24.83 -23.42 -1.59
C GLY A 93 -25.94 -22.80 -2.42
N ASN A 94 -27.00 -23.58 -2.58
CA ASN A 94 -28.21 -23.18 -3.31
C ASN A 94 -29.15 -22.40 -2.39
N GLY A 95 -28.96 -21.09 -2.31
CA GLY A 95 -29.86 -20.24 -1.51
C GLY A 95 -29.25 -18.86 -1.25
N THR A 96 -30.07 -17.97 -0.71
CA THR A 96 -29.61 -16.65 -0.28
C THR A 96 -29.34 -16.72 1.22
N PRO A 97 -28.08 -16.64 1.68
CA PRO A 97 -27.77 -16.68 3.11
C PRO A 97 -28.33 -15.44 3.80
N THR A 98 -28.69 -15.60 5.06
CA THR A 98 -29.04 -14.45 5.90
C THR A 98 -27.79 -13.69 6.30
N LYS A 99 -27.95 -12.41 6.63
CA LYS A 99 -26.85 -11.58 7.15
C LYS A 99 -26.23 -12.21 8.39
N GLU A 100 -27.05 -12.77 9.28
CA GLU A 100 -26.61 -13.38 10.52
C GLU A 100 -25.78 -14.64 10.27
N GLU A 101 -26.12 -15.44 9.26
CA GLU A 101 -25.33 -16.60 8.85
C GLU A 101 -23.94 -16.20 8.31
N LEU A 102 -23.87 -15.13 7.52
CA LEU A 102 -22.61 -14.64 6.96
C LEU A 102 -21.72 -14.00 8.03
N ASP A 103 -22.28 -13.20 8.93
CA ASP A 103 -21.54 -12.51 10.00
C ASP A 103 -21.05 -13.47 11.09
N THR A 104 -21.83 -14.52 11.40
CA THR A 104 -21.51 -15.48 12.50
C THR A 104 -20.54 -16.57 12.06
N ASN A 105 -20.55 -16.94 10.77
CA ASN A 105 -19.75 -18.04 10.29
C ASN A 105 -18.48 -17.54 9.61
N ALA A 106 -17.37 -17.55 10.36
CA ALA A 106 -16.05 -17.14 9.87
C ALA A 106 -15.60 -17.89 8.59
N LYS A 107 -16.18 -19.08 8.31
CA LYS A 107 -15.87 -19.86 7.11
C LYS A 107 -16.25 -19.13 5.82
N TYR A 108 -17.27 -18.27 5.86
CA TYR A 108 -17.70 -17.52 4.68
C TYR A 108 -16.92 -16.24 4.46
N ARG A 109 -16.27 -15.70 5.48
CA ARG A 109 -15.45 -14.49 5.37
C ARG A 109 -14.18 -14.81 4.60
N ILE A 110 -14.04 -14.27 3.39
CA ILE A 110 -12.87 -14.50 2.54
C ILE A 110 -11.92 -13.31 2.54
N MET A 111 -12.44 -12.10 2.69
CA MET A 111 -11.63 -10.89 2.71
C MET A 111 -12.22 -9.83 3.61
N GLU A 112 -11.37 -9.19 4.40
CA GLU A 112 -11.75 -8.06 5.26
C GLU A 112 -10.72 -6.95 5.13
N TYR A 113 -11.18 -5.75 4.85
CA TYR A 113 -10.36 -4.55 4.82
C TYR A 113 -10.67 -3.68 6.04
N THR A 114 -9.66 -3.46 6.85
CA THR A 114 -9.59 -2.40 7.84
C THR A 114 -8.64 -1.34 7.32
N LYS A 115 -8.78 -0.07 7.70
CA LYS A 115 -7.95 1.01 7.15
C LYS A 115 -6.44 0.74 7.17
N SER A 116 -5.96 -0.10 8.09
CA SER A 116 -4.56 -0.40 8.25
C SER A 116 -4.13 -1.74 7.66
N ASN A 117 -5.08 -2.64 7.39
CA ASN A 117 -4.76 -4.00 6.95
C ASN A 117 -5.85 -4.56 6.04
N LEU A 118 -5.42 -5.37 5.07
CA LEU A 118 -6.29 -6.27 4.33
C LEU A 118 -6.00 -7.71 4.79
N TYR A 119 -7.03 -8.39 5.24
CA TYR A 119 -7.00 -9.81 5.58
C TYR A 119 -7.63 -10.60 4.44
N TYR A 120 -6.96 -11.64 4.00
CA TYR A 120 -7.48 -12.59 3.03
C TYR A 120 -7.36 -14.01 3.59
N THR A 121 -8.48 -14.71 3.69
CA THR A 121 -8.50 -16.10 4.16
C THR A 121 -8.54 -17.03 2.96
N ASN A 122 -7.54 -17.88 2.83
CA ASN A 122 -7.55 -18.94 1.82
C ASN A 122 -8.61 -19.98 2.18
N SER A 123 -9.65 -20.08 1.37
CA SER A 123 -10.79 -20.97 1.62
C SER A 123 -10.46 -22.45 1.61
N VAL A 124 -9.34 -22.85 0.98
CA VAL A 124 -8.91 -24.25 0.90
C VAL A 124 -8.07 -24.65 2.13
N THR A 125 -7.13 -23.79 2.50
CA THR A 125 -6.19 -24.08 3.60
C THR A 125 -6.59 -23.48 4.94
N GLY A 126 -7.53 -22.54 4.96
CA GLY A 126 -7.90 -21.75 6.15
C GLY A 126 -6.82 -20.77 6.59
N LEU A 127 -5.71 -20.63 5.84
CA LEU A 127 -4.64 -19.70 6.17
C LEU A 127 -5.06 -18.27 5.89
N GLU A 128 -4.88 -17.41 6.90
CA GLU A 128 -5.07 -15.97 6.76
C GLU A 128 -3.78 -15.31 6.30
N ILE A 129 -3.88 -14.47 5.27
CA ILE A 129 -2.81 -13.63 4.76
C ILE A 129 -3.17 -12.20 5.16
N LYS A 130 -2.28 -11.56 5.91
CA LYS A 130 -2.39 -10.17 6.30
C LYS A 130 -1.50 -9.31 5.41
N VAL A 131 -2.06 -8.30 4.78
CA VAL A 131 -1.35 -7.27 4.02
C VAL A 131 -1.43 -5.97 4.80
N ASP A 132 -0.30 -5.39 5.14
CA ASP A 132 -0.21 -4.06 5.73
C ASP A 132 -0.53 -3.00 4.67
N THR A 133 -1.53 -2.16 4.93
CA THR A 133 -2.00 -1.11 4.02
C THR A 133 -1.77 0.31 4.56
N ASN A 134 -0.93 0.46 5.59
CA ASN A 134 -0.66 1.77 6.21
C ASN A 134 -0.05 2.81 5.24
N ASN A 135 0.60 2.35 4.16
CA ASN A 135 1.17 3.22 3.13
C ASN A 135 0.18 3.53 1.98
N LEU A 136 -1.08 3.13 2.14
CA LEU A 136 -2.16 3.40 1.21
C LEU A 136 -3.15 4.36 1.87
N GLU A 137 -3.71 5.32 1.12
CA GLU A 137 -4.85 6.11 1.58
C GLU A 137 -6.09 5.22 1.71
N GLY A 138 -6.24 4.28 0.78
CA GLY A 138 -7.34 3.33 0.82
C GLY A 138 -7.46 2.44 -0.40
N ILE A 139 -8.34 1.47 -0.23
CA ILE A 139 -8.77 0.54 -1.28
C ILE A 139 -10.22 0.86 -1.59
N LYS A 140 -10.49 1.39 -2.77
CA LYS A 140 -11.85 1.66 -3.26
C LYS A 140 -12.28 0.53 -4.18
N TYR A 141 -13.52 0.12 -4.08
CA TYR A 141 -14.10 -0.85 -4.98
C TYR A 141 -15.45 -0.40 -5.49
N ARG A 142 -15.81 -0.88 -6.68
CA ARG A 142 -17.12 -0.66 -7.32
C ARG A 142 -17.58 -1.96 -7.96
N VAL A 143 -18.80 -2.35 -7.67
CA VAL A 143 -19.47 -3.43 -8.38
C VAL A 143 -20.34 -2.85 -9.49
N THR A 144 -20.13 -3.30 -10.71
CA THR A 144 -20.88 -2.88 -11.90
C THR A 144 -21.58 -4.10 -12.50
N ASN A 145 -22.86 -3.92 -12.89
CA ASN A 145 -23.67 -4.99 -13.48
C ASN A 145 -23.71 -6.29 -12.67
N LYS A 146 -23.50 -6.20 -11.34
CA LYS A 146 -23.46 -7.34 -10.42
C LYS A 146 -22.42 -8.44 -10.73
N GLN A 147 -21.57 -8.28 -11.73
CA GLN A 147 -20.58 -9.28 -12.17
C GLN A 147 -19.18 -8.69 -12.36
N ILE A 148 -19.06 -7.38 -12.32
CA ILE A 148 -17.77 -6.73 -12.54
C ILE A 148 -17.35 -6.04 -11.26
N LEU A 149 -16.22 -6.45 -10.71
CA LEU A 149 -15.59 -5.83 -9.55
C LEU A 149 -14.40 -5.00 -10.02
N ASN A 150 -14.51 -3.69 -9.91
CA ASN A 150 -13.41 -2.77 -10.14
C ASN A 150 -12.79 -2.40 -8.80
N ILE A 151 -11.47 -2.47 -8.69
CA ILE A 151 -10.72 -1.99 -7.54
C ILE A 151 -9.78 -0.87 -7.94
N SER A 152 -9.66 0.14 -7.09
CA SER A 152 -8.73 1.24 -7.25
C SER A 152 -7.96 1.40 -5.95
N ILE A 153 -6.64 1.38 -6.02
CA ILE A 153 -5.74 1.46 -4.88
C ILE A 153 -5.02 2.80 -4.96
N LEU A 154 -5.11 3.57 -3.90
CA LEU A 154 -4.55 4.91 -3.79
C LEU A 154 -3.38 4.91 -2.82
N ASP A 155 -2.34 5.70 -3.12
CA ASP A 155 -1.24 5.94 -2.19
C ASP A 155 -1.68 6.86 -1.04
N SER A 156 -0.77 7.14 -0.10
CA SER A 156 -1.03 8.00 1.05
C SER A 156 -1.32 9.47 0.70
N GLU A 157 -1.08 9.88 -0.54
CA GLU A 157 -1.35 11.22 -1.07
C GLU A 157 -2.63 11.28 -1.91
N GLY A 158 -3.32 10.14 -2.08
CA GLY A 158 -4.55 10.02 -2.85
C GLY A 158 -4.35 9.79 -4.35
N TYR A 159 -3.12 9.57 -4.82
CA TYR A 159 -2.87 9.24 -6.22
C TYR A 159 -3.17 7.77 -6.51
N LEU A 160 -3.70 7.52 -7.68
CA LEU A 160 -4.01 6.17 -8.15
C LEU A 160 -2.71 5.41 -8.45
N ILE A 161 -2.43 4.36 -7.65
CA ILE A 161 -1.30 3.46 -7.90
C ILE A 161 -1.70 2.35 -8.88
N MET A 162 -2.89 1.78 -8.66
CA MET A 162 -3.33 0.60 -9.40
C MET A 162 -4.84 0.59 -9.57
N GLU A 163 -5.28 0.20 -10.76
CA GLU A 163 -6.68 -0.12 -11.04
C GLU A 163 -6.76 -1.51 -11.68
N ARG A 164 -7.70 -2.31 -11.22
CA ARG A 164 -7.97 -3.66 -11.72
C ARG A 164 -9.45 -3.91 -11.86
N THR A 165 -9.80 -4.66 -12.88
CA THR A 165 -11.17 -5.10 -13.15
C THR A 165 -11.21 -6.61 -13.16
N TYR A 166 -12.09 -7.18 -12.35
CA TYR A 166 -12.30 -8.61 -12.25
C TYR A 166 -13.73 -8.95 -12.69
N ARG A 167 -13.86 -9.99 -13.50
CA ARG A 167 -15.15 -10.51 -13.91
C ARG A 167 -15.49 -11.75 -13.08
N LEU A 168 -16.69 -11.76 -12.55
CA LEU A 168 -17.26 -12.88 -11.80
C LEU A 168 -18.31 -13.60 -12.66
N TYR A 169 -18.38 -14.91 -12.54
CA TYR A 169 -19.39 -15.70 -13.25
C TYR A 169 -20.74 -15.60 -12.51
N GLY A 170 -20.71 -15.58 -11.18
CA GLY A 170 -21.89 -15.37 -10.36
C GLY A 170 -22.18 -13.89 -10.08
N GLU A 171 -23.39 -13.62 -9.59
CA GLU A 171 -23.77 -12.27 -9.17
C GLU A 171 -23.10 -11.90 -7.82
N VAL A 172 -22.61 -10.67 -7.74
CA VAL A 172 -22.13 -10.06 -6.51
C VAL A 172 -23.29 -9.34 -5.84
N GLN A 173 -23.61 -9.71 -4.62
CA GLN A 173 -24.76 -9.17 -3.90
C GLN A 173 -24.33 -8.34 -2.69
N MET A 174 -24.95 -7.18 -2.52
CA MET A 174 -24.72 -6.33 -1.35
C MET A 174 -25.59 -6.82 -0.20
N ILE A 175 -24.98 -7.01 0.97
CA ILE A 175 -25.72 -7.26 2.20
C ILE A 175 -26.20 -5.90 2.72
N THR A 176 -27.50 -5.66 2.58
CA THR A 176 -28.17 -4.51 3.21
C THR A 176 -28.45 -4.82 4.67
N GLY A 177 -28.00 -3.92 5.53
CA GLY A 177 -28.15 -4.03 6.99
C GLY A 177 -29.54 -3.71 7.46
#